data_969b873dca0677a48d30b36d9ea3887b
#
_entry.id   969b873dca0677a48d30b36d9ea3887b
#
_cell.length_a   1.000
_cell.length_b   1.000
_cell.length_c   1.000
_cell.angle_alpha   90.00
_cell.angle_beta   90.00
_cell.angle_gamma   90.00
#
_symmetry.space_group_name_H-M   'P 1'
#
loop_
_entity.id
_entity.type
_entity.pdbx_description
1 polymer ?
#
loop_
_entity_poly.entity_id
_entity_poly.type
_entity_poly.pdbx_seq_one_letter_code
_entity_poly.pdbx_strand_id
1 'polypeptide(L)'
;TGGELGNLSVIFKRVLHLDCHTVVSAGFGFDLPTGDDARVASATPVATSLLVENEAVYLLPYLAAMGQPDCCRFWHTFVQLDIPLNPHEYTFTPGTAAPVTGDWQDQTLLHVDVGGGYWLYRDCCRCPGTITGVAAIAELHYTTALDNTDVEGAAIVGAGTQSFHLGNSANRIDVINVTTGVHLELARCSTLRLATA
;
A
#
# COMPACT_ATOMS: atom_id res chain seq x y z
N THR A 1 2.43 24.35 -6.41
CA THR A 1 2.87 22.93 -6.36
C THR A 1 3.91 22.81 -5.27
N GLY A 2 3.46 22.54 -4.05
CA GLY A 2 4.31 22.15 -2.94
C GLY A 2 4.69 20.68 -3.09
N GLY A 3 5.93 20.29 -2.78
CA GLY A 3 6.27 18.89 -2.55
C GLY A 3 5.83 18.55 -1.14
N GLU A 4 5.04 17.49 -1.00
CA GLU A 4 4.64 16.93 0.28
C GLU A 4 5.45 15.67 0.54
N LEU A 5 5.87 15.47 1.77
CA LEU A 5 6.50 14.21 2.21
C LEU A 5 5.39 13.28 2.71
N GLY A 6 5.47 12.01 2.31
CA GLY A 6 4.59 10.99 2.85
C GLY A 6 5.02 10.49 4.24
N ASN A 7 4.32 9.51 4.75
CA ASN A 7 4.63 8.86 6.02
C ASN A 7 5.98 8.12 5.96
N LEU A 8 6.67 8.08 7.07
CA LEU A 8 7.92 7.34 7.22
C LEU A 8 7.64 5.90 7.60
N SER A 9 8.09 4.96 6.74
CA SER A 9 8.03 3.52 7.03
C SER A 9 9.36 3.02 7.56
N VAL A 10 9.33 2.29 8.66
CA VAL A 10 10.48 1.60 9.26
C VAL A 10 10.20 0.11 9.26
N ILE A 11 11.06 -0.69 8.63
CA ILE A 11 10.86 -2.12 8.43
C ILE A 11 11.98 -2.93 9.07
N PHE A 12 11.62 -3.93 9.87
CA PHE A 12 12.51 -4.92 10.45
C PHE A 12 12.28 -6.26 9.75
N LYS A 13 13.35 -6.85 9.26
CA LYS A 13 13.30 -8.09 8.49
C LYS A 13 14.27 -9.13 9.04
N ARG A 14 13.82 -10.39 9.10
CA ARG A 14 14.65 -11.55 9.43
C ARG A 14 14.45 -12.65 8.39
N VAL A 15 15.56 -13.23 7.93
CA VAL A 15 15.52 -14.46 7.15
C VAL A 15 15.31 -15.62 8.10
N LEU A 16 14.26 -16.41 7.87
CA LEU A 16 13.87 -17.57 8.66
C LEU A 16 14.45 -18.85 8.10
N HIS A 17 14.49 -18.95 6.76
CA HIS A 17 15.01 -20.10 6.05
C HIS A 17 15.77 -19.65 4.81
N LEU A 18 16.90 -20.29 4.55
CA LEU A 18 17.72 -20.04 3.37
C LEU A 18 18.36 -21.35 2.93
N ASP A 19 18.03 -21.79 1.74
CA ASP A 19 18.71 -22.89 1.06
C ASP A 19 19.10 -22.50 -0.38
N CYS A 20 19.54 -23.47 -1.19
CA CYS A 20 19.99 -23.22 -2.55
C CYS A 20 18.88 -22.74 -3.50
N HIS A 21 17.62 -22.98 -3.17
CA HIS A 21 16.48 -22.77 -4.05
C HIS A 21 15.40 -21.88 -3.46
N THR A 22 15.39 -21.69 -2.13
CA THR A 22 14.28 -21.02 -1.43
C THR A 22 14.79 -20.09 -0.33
N VAL A 23 14.17 -18.93 -0.23
CA VAL A 23 14.36 -18.00 0.88
C VAL A 23 12.99 -17.71 1.48
N VAL A 24 12.89 -17.83 2.81
CA VAL A 24 11.72 -17.41 3.57
C VAL A 24 12.14 -16.34 4.57
N SER A 25 11.39 -15.26 4.62
CA SER A 25 11.64 -14.16 5.56
C SER A 25 10.33 -13.72 6.19
N ALA A 26 10.42 -13.26 7.43
CA ALA A 26 9.35 -12.56 8.11
C ALA A 26 9.86 -11.24 8.65
N GLY A 27 8.95 -10.35 8.93
CA GLY A 27 9.26 -9.07 9.52
C GLY A 27 8.02 -8.34 9.97
N PHE A 28 8.25 -7.13 10.44
CA PHE A 28 7.22 -6.17 10.72
C PHE A 28 7.72 -4.77 10.40
N GLY A 29 6.81 -3.91 10.03
CA GLY A 29 7.07 -2.50 9.81
C GLY A 29 6.17 -1.64 10.69
N PHE A 30 6.50 -0.36 10.75
CA PHE A 30 5.65 0.70 11.27
C PHE A 30 5.59 1.80 10.24
N ASP A 31 4.39 2.25 9.92
CA ASP A 31 4.19 3.52 9.26
C ASP A 31 3.89 4.57 10.32
N LEU A 32 4.71 5.62 10.33
CA LEU A 32 4.63 6.72 11.29
C LEU A 32 3.98 7.94 10.61
N PRO A 33 3.10 8.66 11.30
CA PRO A 33 2.37 9.79 10.75
C PRO A 33 3.27 11.05 10.65
N THR A 34 4.19 11.04 9.70
CA THR A 34 5.12 12.14 9.43
C THR A 34 4.74 12.94 8.19
N GLY A 35 3.72 12.50 7.46
CA GLY A 35 3.16 13.20 6.31
C GLY A 35 2.21 14.31 6.71
N ASP A 36 1.82 15.12 5.73
CA ASP A 36 0.91 16.25 5.94
C ASP A 36 -0.54 15.76 6.14
N ASP A 37 -1.33 16.59 6.84
CA ASP A 37 -2.76 16.36 7.06
C ASP A 37 -3.57 16.50 5.76
N ALA A 38 -4.63 15.71 5.63
CA ALA A 38 -5.53 15.80 4.50
C ALA A 38 -6.60 16.89 4.72
N ARG A 39 -6.70 17.84 3.78
CA ARG A 39 -7.69 18.91 3.84
C ARG A 39 -8.50 19.01 2.56
N VAL A 40 -9.82 19.01 2.73
CA VAL A 40 -10.79 19.28 1.66
C VAL A 40 -11.59 20.51 2.04
N ALA A 41 -11.72 21.46 1.12
CA ALA A 41 -12.50 22.67 1.33
C ALA A 41 -13.42 22.94 0.13
N SER A 42 -14.64 23.43 0.40
CA SER A 42 -15.60 23.88 -0.60
C SER A 42 -16.01 25.32 -0.28
N ALA A 43 -16.07 26.16 -1.30
CA ALA A 43 -16.46 27.55 -1.16
C ALA A 43 -17.95 27.81 -1.48
N THR A 44 -18.65 26.88 -2.10
CA THR A 44 -20.02 27.05 -2.59
C THR A 44 -20.90 25.85 -2.22
N PRO A 45 -22.18 26.08 -1.82
CA PRO A 45 -22.85 27.35 -1.62
C PRO A 45 -22.45 28.06 -0.31
N VAL A 46 -21.81 27.37 0.62
CA VAL A 46 -21.29 27.90 1.88
C VAL A 46 -19.89 27.33 2.08
N ALA A 47 -18.97 28.15 2.59
CA ALA A 47 -17.62 27.72 2.86
C ALA A 47 -17.60 26.57 3.90
N THR A 48 -17.13 25.40 3.52
CA THR A 48 -16.98 24.24 4.41
C THR A 48 -15.56 23.68 4.30
N SER A 49 -15.05 23.13 5.37
CA SER A 49 -13.78 22.40 5.34
C SER A 49 -13.84 21.14 6.18
N LEU A 50 -13.19 20.08 5.69
CA LEU A 50 -12.90 18.87 6.42
C LEU A 50 -11.38 18.76 6.51
N LEU A 51 -10.87 18.64 7.71
CA LEU A 51 -9.49 18.33 8.04
C LEU A 51 -9.47 16.92 8.61
N VAL A 52 -8.57 16.07 8.12
CA VAL A 52 -8.25 14.78 8.71
C VAL A 52 -6.78 14.83 9.09
N GLU A 53 -6.50 14.75 10.38
CA GLU A 53 -5.15 14.82 10.92
C GLU A 53 -4.45 13.48 10.70
N ASN A 54 -3.23 13.53 10.18
CA ASN A 54 -2.45 12.33 9.91
C ASN A 54 -1.78 11.86 11.20
N GLU A 55 -2.51 11.12 12.03
CA GLU A 55 -2.04 10.66 13.35
C GLU A 55 -1.94 9.14 13.47
N ALA A 56 -2.54 8.38 12.55
CA ALA A 56 -2.57 6.93 12.67
C ALA A 56 -1.18 6.32 12.47
N VAL A 57 -0.81 5.44 13.39
CA VAL A 57 0.34 4.56 13.29
C VAL A 57 -0.14 3.21 12.81
N TYR A 58 0.51 2.64 11.80
CA TYR A 58 0.20 1.29 11.31
C TYR A 58 1.28 0.31 11.71
N LEU A 59 0.86 -0.88 12.14
CA LEU A 59 1.72 -2.04 12.30
C LEU A 59 1.59 -2.94 11.07
N LEU A 60 2.72 -3.28 10.44
CA LEU A 60 2.80 -3.98 9.16
C LEU A 60 3.54 -5.33 9.31
N PRO A 61 2.97 -6.34 10.00
CA PRO A 61 3.58 -7.67 10.03
C PRO A 61 3.48 -8.33 8.66
N TYR A 62 4.55 -9.00 8.25
CA TYR A 62 4.59 -9.68 6.96
C TYR A 62 5.38 -10.98 6.95
N LEU A 63 5.04 -11.84 5.99
CA LEU A 63 5.76 -13.04 5.62
C LEU A 63 6.04 -13.01 4.12
N ALA A 64 7.25 -13.34 3.72
CA ALA A 64 7.64 -13.40 2.32
C ALA A 64 8.41 -14.67 2.03
N ALA A 65 8.18 -15.25 0.88
CA ALA A 65 8.97 -16.35 0.37
C ALA A 65 9.29 -16.14 -1.11
N MET A 66 10.45 -16.59 -1.52
CA MET A 66 10.85 -16.61 -2.93
C MET A 66 11.66 -17.85 -3.20
N GLY A 67 11.59 -18.32 -4.44
CA GLY A 67 12.32 -19.51 -4.82
C GLY A 67 12.66 -19.55 -6.31
N GLN A 68 13.72 -20.32 -6.58
CA GLN A 68 14.17 -20.63 -7.93
C GLN A 68 14.37 -22.15 -8.02
N PRO A 69 13.32 -22.92 -8.39
CA PRO A 69 13.37 -24.38 -8.40
C PRO A 69 14.34 -24.93 -9.47
N ASP A 70 14.60 -24.15 -10.51
CA ASP A 70 15.55 -24.47 -11.58
C ASP A 70 16.18 -23.18 -12.17
N CYS A 71 17.07 -23.34 -13.12
CA CYS A 71 17.75 -22.19 -13.75
C CYS A 71 16.83 -21.28 -14.59
N CYS A 72 15.62 -21.72 -14.88
CA CYS A 72 14.72 -21.03 -15.79
C CYS A 72 13.50 -20.42 -15.11
N ARG A 73 13.09 -20.91 -13.94
CA ARG A 73 11.87 -20.47 -13.26
C ARG A 73 12.18 -19.88 -11.91
N PHE A 74 11.41 -18.84 -11.54
CA PHE A 74 11.40 -18.29 -10.19
C PHE A 74 9.96 -17.92 -9.80
N TRP A 75 9.72 -17.87 -8.48
CA TRP A 75 8.45 -17.47 -7.90
C TRP A 75 8.70 -16.65 -6.64
N HIS A 76 7.72 -15.87 -6.26
CA HIS A 76 7.69 -15.18 -4.97
C HIS A 76 6.25 -15.09 -4.47
N THR A 77 6.14 -14.95 -3.16
CA THR A 77 4.89 -14.64 -2.49
C THR A 77 5.15 -13.71 -1.31
N PHE A 78 4.18 -12.88 -1.03
CA PHE A 78 4.22 -11.91 0.06
C PHE A 78 2.83 -11.83 0.68
N VAL A 79 2.77 -11.83 2.01
CA VAL A 79 1.53 -11.64 2.77
C VAL A 79 1.82 -10.61 3.84
N GLN A 80 1.00 -9.57 3.90
CA GLN A 80 1.13 -8.48 4.87
C GLN A 80 -0.25 -8.12 5.43
N LEU A 81 -0.26 -7.71 6.69
CA LEU A 81 -1.39 -7.02 7.30
C LEU A 81 -1.01 -5.56 7.52
N ASP A 82 -1.95 -4.66 7.25
CA ASP A 82 -1.86 -3.26 7.60
C ASP A 82 -2.86 -3.01 8.72
N ILE A 83 -2.36 -2.88 9.96
CA ILE A 83 -3.17 -2.81 11.17
C ILE A 83 -3.06 -1.39 11.74
N PRO A 84 -4.11 -0.56 11.67
CA PRO A 84 -4.12 0.73 12.34
C PRO A 84 -4.13 0.54 13.86
N LEU A 85 -3.20 1.19 14.55
CA LEU A 85 -3.06 1.08 16.03
C LEU A 85 -3.86 2.13 16.76
N ASN A 86 -4.19 3.24 16.11
CA ASN A 86 -4.97 4.35 16.64
C ASN A 86 -5.75 5.04 15.51
N PRO A 87 -6.86 5.72 15.82
CA PRO A 87 -7.63 6.46 14.83
C PRO A 87 -6.92 7.74 14.38
N HIS A 88 -7.44 8.33 13.31
CA HIS A 88 -7.21 9.72 12.90
C HIS A 88 -8.22 10.63 13.57
N GLU A 89 -7.83 11.81 13.99
CA GLU A 89 -8.78 12.86 14.37
C GLU A 89 -9.28 13.59 13.11
N TYR A 90 -10.56 13.92 13.07
CA TYR A 90 -11.11 14.78 12.01
C TYR A 90 -11.82 15.99 12.59
N THR A 91 -11.75 17.09 11.85
CA THR A 91 -12.48 18.32 12.14
C THR A 91 -13.28 18.77 10.92
N PHE A 92 -14.61 18.74 11.03
CA PHE A 92 -15.51 19.30 10.02
C PHE A 92 -15.99 20.66 10.45
N THR A 93 -15.74 21.68 9.62
CA THR A 93 -16.17 23.05 9.85
C THR A 93 -17.27 23.42 8.83
N PRO A 94 -18.54 23.47 9.24
CA PRO A 94 -19.66 23.80 8.37
C PRO A 94 -19.94 25.31 8.39
N GLY A 95 -19.43 26.04 7.42
CA GLY A 95 -19.74 27.46 7.24
C GLY A 95 -19.59 28.30 8.50
N THR A 96 -20.71 28.79 9.04
CA THR A 96 -20.76 29.63 10.24
C THR A 96 -21.12 28.86 11.51
N ALA A 97 -21.42 27.56 11.44
CA ALA A 97 -21.72 26.75 12.61
C ALA A 97 -20.44 26.31 13.33
N ALA A 98 -20.58 25.83 14.57
CA ALA A 98 -19.46 25.33 15.33
C ALA A 98 -18.83 24.09 14.64
N PRO A 99 -17.49 23.93 14.68
CA PRO A 99 -16.83 22.74 14.19
C PRO A 99 -17.31 21.48 14.90
N VAL A 100 -17.34 20.38 14.17
CA VAL A 100 -17.61 19.02 14.69
C VAL A 100 -16.30 18.23 14.57
N THR A 101 -15.84 17.68 15.69
CA THR A 101 -14.65 16.83 15.77
C THR A 101 -15.04 15.41 16.12
N GLY A 102 -14.25 14.44 15.71
CA GLY A 102 -14.40 13.03 16.06
C GLY A 102 -13.20 12.23 15.62
N ASP A 103 -13.23 10.95 15.93
CA ASP A 103 -12.21 9.99 15.58
C ASP A 103 -12.69 9.13 14.40
N TRP A 104 -11.78 8.77 13.51
CA TRP A 104 -12.05 7.88 12.38
C TRP A 104 -10.94 6.87 12.23
N GLN A 105 -11.28 5.58 12.23
CA GLN A 105 -10.32 4.50 12.13
C GLN A 105 -10.40 3.81 10.77
N ASP A 106 -9.22 3.62 10.18
CA ASP A 106 -9.06 2.85 8.96
C ASP A 106 -9.30 1.35 9.18
N GLN A 107 -9.56 0.66 8.08
CA GLN A 107 -9.68 -0.79 8.04
C GLN A 107 -8.32 -1.47 8.23
N THR A 108 -8.36 -2.66 8.85
CA THR A 108 -7.24 -3.59 8.73
C THR A 108 -7.26 -4.22 7.34
N LEU A 109 -6.18 -4.08 6.60
CA LEU A 109 -6.05 -4.65 5.26
C LEU A 109 -5.16 -5.89 5.27
N LEU A 110 -5.55 -6.89 4.50
CA LEU A 110 -4.73 -8.04 4.15
C LEU A 110 -4.27 -7.89 2.70
N HIS A 111 -2.98 -7.93 2.48
CA HIS A 111 -2.35 -7.97 1.16
C HIS A 111 -1.75 -9.35 0.92
N VAL A 112 -2.05 -9.93 -0.24
CA VAL A 112 -1.48 -11.18 -0.69
C VAL A 112 -0.97 -11.02 -2.11
N ASP A 113 0.32 -11.15 -2.28
CA ASP A 113 0.98 -11.10 -3.58
C ASP A 113 1.57 -12.46 -3.93
N VAL A 114 1.32 -12.91 -5.14
CA VAL A 114 1.90 -14.12 -5.70
C VAL A 114 2.38 -13.82 -7.10
N GLY A 115 3.62 -14.13 -7.37
CA GLY A 115 4.18 -13.90 -8.68
C GLY A 115 5.24 -14.91 -9.07
N GLY A 116 5.63 -14.85 -10.32
CA GLY A 116 6.70 -15.68 -10.83
C GLY A 116 7.14 -15.25 -12.22
N GLY A 117 8.17 -15.91 -12.69
CA GLY A 117 8.69 -15.63 -14.01
C GLY A 117 9.45 -16.78 -14.61
N TYR A 118 9.69 -16.62 -15.89
CA TYR A 118 10.46 -17.55 -16.69
C TYR A 118 11.59 -16.82 -17.41
N TRP A 119 12.84 -17.28 -17.20
CA TRP A 119 14.01 -16.74 -17.87
C TRP A 119 14.00 -17.17 -19.33
N LEU A 120 13.77 -16.21 -20.23
CA LEU A 120 13.87 -16.39 -21.68
C LEU A 120 15.33 -16.40 -22.13
N TYR A 121 16.16 -15.62 -21.45
CA TYR A 121 17.60 -15.56 -21.65
C TYR A 121 18.28 -15.31 -20.29
N ARG A 122 19.36 -16.01 -20.02
CA ARG A 122 20.22 -15.78 -18.86
C ARG A 122 21.66 -16.13 -19.19
N ASP A 123 22.56 -15.18 -19.07
CA ASP A 123 23.99 -15.41 -19.26
C ASP A 123 24.60 -16.03 -17.99
N CYS A 124 24.77 -17.35 -18.03
CA CYS A 124 25.42 -18.11 -16.93
C CYS A 124 26.95 -17.99 -16.95
N CYS A 125 27.55 -17.46 -18.03
CA CYS A 125 29.00 -17.49 -18.24
C CYS A 125 29.74 -16.23 -17.79
N ARG A 126 29.07 -15.26 -17.17
CA ARG A 126 29.68 -13.98 -16.70
C ARG A 126 30.38 -13.19 -17.80
N CYS A 127 29.94 -13.29 -19.05
CA CYS A 127 30.46 -12.47 -20.12
C CYS A 127 30.14 -10.99 -19.88
N PRO A 128 30.99 -10.04 -20.28
CA PRO A 128 30.74 -8.61 -20.10
C PRO A 128 29.70 -8.11 -21.12
N GLY A 129 28.44 -8.48 -20.91
CA GLY A 129 27.32 -7.98 -21.68
C GLY A 129 26.54 -6.92 -20.93
N THR A 130 25.87 -6.02 -21.65
CA THR A 130 25.01 -5.00 -21.03
C THR A 130 23.73 -5.63 -20.48
N ILE A 131 23.16 -6.64 -21.15
CA ILE A 131 21.99 -7.41 -20.73
C ILE A 131 22.47 -8.81 -20.39
N THR A 132 22.30 -9.21 -19.13
CA THR A 132 22.72 -10.51 -18.60
C THR A 132 21.55 -11.46 -18.35
N GLY A 133 20.32 -10.95 -18.37
CA GLY A 133 19.12 -11.78 -18.27
C GLY A 133 17.87 -11.07 -18.76
N VAL A 134 16.93 -11.86 -19.28
CA VAL A 134 15.58 -11.43 -19.70
C VAL A 134 14.59 -12.47 -19.21
N ALA A 135 13.61 -12.06 -18.41
CA ALA A 135 12.53 -12.93 -17.97
C ALA A 135 11.16 -12.33 -18.26
N ALA A 136 10.22 -13.17 -18.62
CA ALA A 136 8.79 -12.82 -18.58
C ALA A 136 8.30 -13.00 -17.14
N ILE A 137 7.49 -12.06 -16.65
CA ILE A 137 6.94 -12.06 -15.29
C ILE A 137 5.41 -11.92 -15.31
N ALA A 138 4.76 -12.54 -14.33
CA ALA A 138 3.35 -12.33 -14.01
C ALA A 138 3.18 -12.30 -12.50
N GLU A 139 2.35 -11.37 -12.01
CA GLU A 139 2.09 -11.15 -10.60
C GLU A 139 0.58 -10.95 -10.39
N LEU A 140 0.05 -11.55 -9.34
CA LEU A 140 -1.30 -11.36 -8.85
C LEU A 140 -1.22 -10.66 -7.49
N HIS A 141 -1.89 -9.53 -7.37
CA HIS A 141 -2.00 -8.76 -6.14
C HIS A 141 -3.45 -8.78 -5.67
N TYR A 142 -3.67 -9.26 -4.47
CA TYR A 142 -4.98 -9.28 -3.83
C TYR A 142 -4.94 -8.48 -2.53
N THR A 143 -5.85 -7.53 -2.41
CA THR A 143 -6.05 -6.74 -1.18
C THR A 143 -7.48 -6.88 -0.73
N THR A 144 -7.70 -7.20 0.53
CA THR A 144 -9.03 -7.29 1.15
C THR A 144 -9.05 -6.63 2.52
N ALA A 145 -10.18 -6.01 2.85
CA ALA A 145 -10.43 -5.51 4.19
C ALA A 145 -10.90 -6.64 5.11
N LEU A 146 -10.31 -6.77 6.28
CA LEU A 146 -10.65 -7.79 7.28
C LEU A 146 -11.75 -7.33 8.23
N ASP A 147 -11.88 -6.04 8.45
CA ASP A 147 -12.91 -5.39 9.26
C ASP A 147 -13.62 -4.28 8.48
N ASN A 148 -14.63 -3.69 9.10
CA ASN A 148 -15.34 -2.57 8.52
C ASN A 148 -14.63 -1.28 8.91
N THR A 149 -14.58 -0.30 7.98
CA THR A 149 -14.16 1.05 8.31
C THR A 149 -15.21 1.73 9.16
N ASP A 150 -14.80 2.64 10.01
CA ASP A 150 -15.72 3.57 10.63
C ASP A 150 -16.35 4.44 9.55
N VAL A 151 -17.64 4.62 9.65
CA VAL A 151 -18.40 5.51 8.77
C VAL A 151 -18.89 6.67 9.63
N GLU A 152 -18.16 7.77 9.56
CA GLU A 152 -18.50 8.98 10.25
C GLU A 152 -19.22 9.96 9.32
N GLY A 153 -20.24 10.61 9.84
CA GLY A 153 -20.98 11.59 9.09
C GLY A 153 -21.84 12.46 9.97
N ALA A 154 -21.90 13.74 9.65
CA ALA A 154 -22.81 14.66 10.30
C ALA A 154 -23.62 15.41 9.26
N ALA A 155 -24.92 15.58 9.54
CA ALA A 155 -25.79 16.48 8.82
C ALA A 155 -26.13 17.66 9.71
N ILE A 156 -25.73 18.86 9.29
CA ILE A 156 -26.04 20.10 10.03
C ILE A 156 -27.23 20.77 9.38
N VAL A 157 -28.32 20.83 10.13
CA VAL A 157 -29.58 21.45 9.71
C VAL A 157 -29.49 22.96 9.98
N GLY A 158 -29.42 23.76 8.94
CA GLY A 158 -29.36 25.24 8.99
C GLY A 158 -29.78 25.80 7.64
N ALA A 159 -29.36 27.02 7.28
CA ALA A 159 -29.69 27.68 6.01
C ALA A 159 -29.17 26.97 4.74
N GLY A 160 -29.27 25.69 4.69
CA GLY A 160 -28.83 24.71 3.71
C GLY A 160 -28.26 23.51 4.46
N THR A 161 -28.82 22.33 4.22
CA THR A 161 -28.32 21.08 4.83
C THR A 161 -26.92 20.82 4.32
N GLN A 162 -25.95 20.87 5.21
CA GLN A 162 -24.56 20.50 4.93
C GLN A 162 -24.31 19.14 5.55
N SER A 163 -23.70 18.24 4.79
CA SER A 163 -23.34 16.92 5.28
C SER A 163 -21.97 16.54 4.75
N PHE A 164 -21.24 15.77 5.52
CA PHE A 164 -20.05 15.06 5.06
C PHE A 164 -20.20 13.58 5.39
N HIS A 165 -19.49 12.77 4.63
CA HIS A 165 -19.26 11.36 4.93
C HIS A 165 -17.78 11.09 4.83
N LEU A 166 -17.22 10.49 5.88
CA LEU A 166 -15.86 10.01 5.95
C LEU A 166 -15.91 8.49 6.12
N GLY A 167 -15.08 7.78 5.38
CA GLY A 167 -15.05 6.32 5.39
C GLY A 167 -15.69 5.67 4.16
N ASN A 168 -15.63 4.35 4.12
CA ASN A 168 -16.15 3.55 3.01
C ASN A 168 -17.54 2.98 3.33
N SER A 169 -18.59 3.54 2.74
CA SER A 169 -19.98 3.06 2.92
C SER A 169 -20.22 1.65 2.38
N ALA A 170 -19.34 1.11 1.53
CA ALA A 170 -19.41 -0.27 1.04
C ALA A 170 -18.85 -1.30 2.05
N ASN A 171 -18.26 -0.85 3.13
CA ASN A 171 -17.70 -1.59 4.26
C ASN A 171 -16.53 -2.54 3.95
N ARG A 172 -16.53 -3.26 2.87
CA ARG A 172 -15.43 -4.17 2.49
C ARG A 172 -15.00 -3.88 1.06
N ILE A 173 -13.70 -3.87 0.86
CA ILE A 173 -13.11 -3.72 -0.46
C ILE A 173 -12.30 -4.98 -0.73
N ASP A 174 -12.56 -5.58 -1.91
CA ASP A 174 -11.72 -6.61 -2.49
C ASP A 174 -11.14 -6.07 -3.79
N VAL A 175 -9.82 -6.00 -3.88
CA VAL A 175 -9.11 -5.52 -5.07
C VAL A 175 -8.22 -6.62 -5.58
N ILE A 176 -8.36 -6.95 -6.85
CA ILE A 176 -7.50 -7.90 -7.55
C ILE A 176 -6.84 -7.18 -8.71
N ASN A 177 -5.51 -7.17 -8.73
CA ASN A 177 -4.71 -6.64 -9.82
C ASN A 177 -3.83 -7.76 -10.40
N VAL A 178 -3.73 -7.81 -11.71
CA VAL A 178 -2.83 -8.71 -12.42
C VAL A 178 -1.81 -7.87 -13.16
N THR A 179 -0.55 -8.07 -12.85
CA THR A 179 0.57 -7.37 -13.50
C THR A 179 1.35 -8.35 -14.37
N THR A 180 1.64 -7.95 -15.59
CA THR A 180 2.51 -8.73 -16.50
C THR A 180 3.61 -7.83 -17.05
N GLY A 181 4.77 -8.43 -17.31
CA GLY A 181 5.88 -7.61 -17.78
C GLY A 181 7.15 -8.38 -18.08
N VAL A 182 8.22 -7.61 -18.19
CA VAL A 182 9.56 -8.11 -18.49
C VAL A 182 10.53 -7.63 -17.41
N HIS A 183 11.34 -8.56 -16.91
CA HIS A 183 12.45 -8.30 -16.02
C HIS A 183 13.75 -8.42 -16.79
N LEU A 184 14.56 -7.37 -16.73
CA LEU A 184 15.87 -7.29 -17.37
C LEU A 184 16.95 -7.23 -16.29
N GLU A 185 17.93 -8.13 -16.36
CA GLU A 185 19.18 -7.99 -15.62
C GLU A 185 20.17 -7.20 -16.48
N LEU A 186 20.62 -6.05 -15.97
CA LEU A 186 21.55 -5.14 -16.65
C LEU A 186 22.90 -5.17 -15.92
N ALA A 187 23.95 -5.64 -16.57
CA ALA A 187 25.26 -5.82 -15.97
C ALA A 187 25.18 -6.64 -14.64
N ARG A 188 26.15 -6.51 -13.74
CA ARG A 188 26.20 -7.37 -12.56
C ARG A 188 25.34 -6.95 -11.37
N CYS A 189 24.75 -5.75 -11.40
CA CYS A 189 24.15 -5.14 -10.19
C CYS A 189 22.90 -4.32 -10.43
N SER A 190 22.36 -4.29 -11.65
CA SER A 190 21.19 -3.47 -11.95
C SER A 190 20.08 -4.30 -12.56
N THR A 191 18.86 -4.05 -12.14
CA THR A 191 17.67 -4.67 -12.71
C THR A 191 16.69 -3.59 -13.16
N LEU A 192 15.98 -3.84 -14.26
CA LEU A 192 14.91 -3.01 -14.75
C LEU A 192 13.67 -3.89 -14.93
N ARG A 193 12.55 -3.47 -14.36
CA ARG A 193 11.24 -4.10 -14.60
C ARG A 193 10.35 -3.15 -15.38
N LEU A 194 9.74 -3.65 -16.45
CA LEU A 194 8.74 -2.98 -17.24
C LEU A 194 7.48 -3.83 -17.19
N ALA A 195 6.44 -3.31 -16.57
CA ALA A 195 5.20 -4.04 -16.33
C ALA A 195 3.98 -3.16 -16.56
N THR A 196 2.85 -3.78 -16.85
CA THR A 196 1.53 -3.14 -16.94
C THR A 196 0.55 -3.92 -16.07
N ALA A 197 -0.36 -3.19 -15.43
CA ALA A 197 -1.46 -3.71 -14.61
C ALA A 197 -2.79 -3.40 -15.29
#